data_b04f442bc8a5ff8a6965d4781e0411d9
#
_entry.id   b04f442bc8a5ff8a6965d4781e0411d9
#
_cell.length_a   1.000
_cell.length_b   1.000
_cell.length_c   1.000
_cell.angle_alpha   90.00
_cell.angle_beta   90.00
_cell.angle_gamma   90.00
#
_symmetry.space_group_name_H-M   'P 1'
#
loop_
_entity.id
_entity.type
_entity.pdbx_description
1 polymer ?
#
loop_
_entity_poly.entity_id
_entity_poly.type
_entity_poly.pdbx_seq_one_letter_code
_entity_poly.pdbx_strand_id
1 'polypeptide(L)'
;MHSVTTRKAALAALLVLAALLSIFAVGKRASDPAYHQASIDALAEKQETVLELTAASTAASAAITLLPGDTATPIAEKLADLSGYFLIVLCAIFLEKYLLTITSYVSFTILIPAACALGIAALFSEKLRAALGKLAWHLLLFALAIAFAIPAGVKVSSMIEDTYRASIEETIANAEQTTEDIQSATSGETDEGEKSGLSGLFSKVTEGISGAVNDAVEQLKTVLNRFIEALAVMLVTSCLIPILVLLFFAWLVKLMLGIELPPLRVKLGDGKAHSASGAPRI
;
A
#
# COMPACT_ATOMS: atom_id res chain seq x y z
N MET A 1 10.90 2.11 56.68
CA MET A 1 10.33 3.09 55.74
C MET A 1 11.34 3.59 54.68
N HIS A 2 12.65 3.68 55.00
CA HIS A 2 13.68 4.13 54.02
C HIS A 2 13.82 3.28 52.74
N SER A 3 13.66 1.97 52.81
CA SER A 3 13.86 1.08 51.64
C SER A 3 12.78 1.19 50.55
N VAL A 4 11.57 1.59 50.93
CA VAL A 4 10.45 1.75 49.97
C VAL A 4 10.56 3.08 49.22
N THR A 5 11.01 4.14 49.90
CA THR A 5 11.24 5.47 49.28
C THR A 5 12.43 5.43 48.32
N THR A 6 13.51 4.73 48.67
CA THR A 6 14.68 4.55 47.79
C THR A 6 14.36 3.73 46.55
N ARG A 7 13.53 2.69 46.65
CA ARG A 7 13.07 1.92 45.48
C ARG A 7 12.17 2.75 44.54
N LYS A 8 11.26 3.55 45.11
CA LYS A 8 10.41 4.47 44.28
C LYS A 8 11.27 5.53 43.59
N ALA A 9 12.26 6.11 44.29
CA ALA A 9 13.18 7.09 43.72
C ALA A 9 14.07 6.47 42.60
N ALA A 10 14.58 5.27 42.83
CA ALA A 10 15.37 4.56 41.81
C ALA A 10 14.55 4.23 40.57
N LEU A 11 13.29 3.78 40.69
CA LEU A 11 12.40 3.55 39.58
C LEU A 11 12.04 4.85 38.85
N ALA A 12 11.78 5.94 39.57
CA ALA A 12 11.52 7.23 38.94
C ALA A 12 12.75 7.73 38.17
N ALA A 13 13.96 7.61 38.71
CA ALA A 13 15.20 7.98 38.05
C ALA A 13 15.41 7.12 36.75
N LEU A 14 15.12 5.83 36.82
CA LEU A 14 15.20 4.93 35.66
C LEU A 14 14.19 5.32 34.56
N LEU A 15 12.95 5.68 34.92
CA LEU A 15 11.94 6.16 33.98
C LEU A 15 12.32 7.52 33.35
N VAL A 16 12.90 8.43 34.12
CA VAL A 16 13.44 9.70 33.60
C VAL A 16 14.58 9.44 32.62
N LEU A 17 15.51 8.55 33.01
CA LEU A 17 16.61 8.15 32.13
C LEU A 17 16.08 7.52 30.81
N ALA A 18 15.10 6.62 30.90
CA ALA A 18 14.46 6.01 29.77
C ALA A 18 13.77 7.05 28.85
N ALA A 19 13.07 8.04 29.43
CA ALA A 19 12.45 9.13 28.69
C ALA A 19 13.49 9.99 27.98
N LEU A 20 14.59 10.35 28.65
CA LEU A 20 15.69 11.12 28.06
C LEU A 20 16.39 10.34 26.95
N LEU A 21 16.68 9.06 27.15
CA LEU A 21 17.25 8.19 26.12
C LEU A 21 16.29 8.04 24.93
N SER A 22 14.98 7.92 25.18
CA SER A 22 13.98 7.86 24.10
C SER A 22 13.99 9.13 23.26
N ILE A 23 14.05 10.32 23.87
CA ILE A 23 14.04 11.60 23.12
C ILE A 23 15.37 11.84 22.41
N PHE A 24 16.50 11.73 23.13
CA PHE A 24 17.79 12.21 22.65
C PHE A 24 18.59 11.16 21.86
N ALA A 25 18.50 9.88 22.24
CA ALA A 25 19.26 8.83 21.57
C ALA A 25 18.40 8.10 20.52
N VAL A 26 17.23 7.58 20.93
CA VAL A 26 16.40 6.77 20.05
C VAL A 26 15.57 7.67 19.13
N GLY A 27 14.93 8.71 19.66
CA GLY A 27 14.09 9.62 18.88
C GLY A 27 14.84 10.31 17.75
N LYS A 28 16.06 10.79 18.00
CA LYS A 28 16.90 11.37 16.94
C LYS A 28 17.30 10.36 15.88
N ARG A 29 17.71 9.15 16.29
CA ARG A 29 18.09 8.09 15.36
C ARG A 29 16.90 7.50 14.61
N ALA A 30 15.79 7.25 15.30
CA ALA A 30 14.58 6.72 14.70
C ALA A 30 13.84 7.71 13.78
N SER A 31 14.11 9.02 13.96
CA SER A 31 13.62 10.07 13.05
C SER A 31 14.60 10.36 11.90
N ASP A 32 15.80 9.79 11.96
CA ASP A 32 16.79 9.95 10.89
C ASP A 32 16.40 9.06 9.71
N PRO A 33 16.25 9.60 8.49
CA PRO A 33 16.01 8.79 7.29
C PRO A 33 17.02 7.67 7.11
N ALA A 34 18.28 7.85 7.54
CA ALA A 34 19.32 6.84 7.47
C ALA A 34 18.99 5.55 8.26
N TYR A 35 18.22 5.65 9.34
CA TYR A 35 17.78 4.47 10.11
C TYR A 35 16.75 3.63 9.36
N HIS A 36 15.94 4.27 8.52
CA HIS A 36 14.89 3.64 7.72
C HIS A 36 15.31 3.42 6.26
N GLN A 37 16.60 3.59 5.94
CA GLN A 37 17.11 3.59 4.56
C GLN A 37 16.63 2.36 3.79
N ALA A 38 16.76 1.16 4.35
CA ALA A 38 16.33 -0.06 3.68
C ALA A 38 14.82 -0.07 3.35
N SER A 39 13.97 0.48 4.24
CA SER A 39 12.53 0.59 3.97
C SER A 39 12.21 1.70 2.98
N ILE A 40 12.97 2.81 3.02
CA ILE A 40 12.83 3.93 2.08
C ILE A 40 13.26 3.50 0.69
N ASP A 41 14.35 2.74 0.57
CA ASP A 41 14.86 2.23 -0.71
C ASP A 41 13.88 1.23 -1.33
N ALA A 42 13.34 0.30 -0.53
CA ALA A 42 12.30 -0.62 -0.99
C ALA A 42 11.03 0.11 -1.49
N LEU A 43 10.60 1.17 -0.78
CA LEU A 43 9.48 2.00 -1.23
C LEU A 43 9.82 2.85 -2.45
N ALA A 44 11.09 3.26 -2.63
CA ALA A 44 11.53 3.99 -3.80
C ALA A 44 11.57 3.09 -5.04
N GLU A 45 12.09 1.88 -4.92
CA GLU A 45 12.08 0.87 -5.99
C GLU A 45 10.64 0.54 -6.43
N LYS A 46 9.75 0.32 -5.47
CA LYS A 46 8.34 0.11 -5.72
C LYS A 46 7.68 1.29 -6.44
N GLN A 47 8.01 2.52 -6.03
CA GLN A 47 7.54 3.73 -6.68
C GLN A 47 7.97 3.79 -8.16
N GLU A 48 9.21 3.44 -8.48
CA GLU A 48 9.75 3.37 -9.84
C GLU A 48 8.97 2.35 -10.67
N THR A 49 8.80 1.13 -10.18
CA THR A 49 8.01 0.09 -10.86
C THR A 49 6.57 0.51 -11.15
N VAL A 50 5.91 1.19 -10.20
CA VAL A 50 4.53 1.69 -10.42
C VAL A 50 4.50 2.82 -11.45
N LEU A 51 5.52 3.67 -11.51
CA LEU A 51 5.63 4.69 -12.55
C LEU A 51 5.84 4.06 -13.93
N GLU A 52 6.69 3.05 -14.04
CA GLU A 52 6.89 2.28 -15.29
C GLU A 52 5.59 1.60 -15.75
N LEU A 53 4.86 0.93 -14.85
CA LEU A 53 3.56 0.34 -15.15
C LEU A 53 2.54 1.40 -15.61
N THR A 54 2.55 2.58 -14.98
CA THR A 54 1.68 3.69 -15.37
C THR A 54 2.02 4.19 -16.78
N ALA A 55 3.31 4.38 -17.06
CA ALA A 55 3.77 4.82 -18.37
C ALA A 55 3.48 3.77 -19.45
N ALA A 56 3.79 2.50 -19.18
CA ALA A 56 3.58 1.39 -20.11
C ALA A 56 2.09 1.20 -20.43
N SER A 57 1.20 1.24 -19.40
CA SER A 57 -0.25 1.12 -19.64
C SER A 57 -0.82 2.29 -20.43
N THR A 58 -0.32 3.51 -20.18
CA THR A 58 -0.72 4.72 -20.91
C THR A 58 -0.24 4.67 -22.36
N ALA A 59 1.01 4.28 -22.58
CA ALA A 59 1.61 4.16 -23.91
C ALA A 59 0.91 3.07 -24.74
N ALA A 60 0.65 1.90 -24.12
CA ALA A 60 -0.09 0.82 -24.76
C ALA A 60 -1.53 1.24 -25.12
N SER A 61 -2.23 1.94 -24.21
CA SER A 61 -3.56 2.50 -24.50
C SER A 61 -3.52 3.46 -25.69
N ALA A 62 -2.57 4.40 -25.71
CA ALA A 62 -2.42 5.36 -26.80
C ALA A 62 -2.08 4.67 -28.13
N ALA A 63 -1.18 3.68 -28.13
CA ALA A 63 -0.81 2.94 -29.33
C ALA A 63 -2.02 2.17 -29.90
N ILE A 64 -2.80 1.52 -29.06
CA ILE A 64 -4.01 0.77 -29.48
C ILE A 64 -5.03 1.70 -30.15
N THR A 65 -5.14 2.97 -29.74
CA THR A 65 -6.06 3.93 -30.38
C THR A 65 -5.64 4.32 -31.80
N LEU A 66 -4.41 4.03 -32.22
CA LEU A 66 -3.94 4.26 -33.60
C LEU A 66 -4.36 3.15 -34.54
N LEU A 67 -4.85 2.02 -34.02
CA LEU A 67 -5.28 0.90 -34.86
C LEU A 67 -6.56 1.21 -35.58
N PRO A 68 -6.68 0.80 -36.88
CA PRO A 68 -7.91 0.97 -37.62
C PRO A 68 -9.01 0.05 -37.10
N GLY A 69 -10.19 0.60 -36.88
CA GLY A 69 -11.37 -0.12 -36.39
C GLY A 69 -11.63 0.02 -34.89
N ASP A 70 -12.83 -0.35 -34.47
CA ASP A 70 -13.38 -0.09 -33.14
C ASP A 70 -13.21 -1.27 -32.16
N THR A 71 -12.65 -2.39 -32.65
CA THR A 71 -12.63 -3.66 -31.90
C THR A 71 -11.67 -3.63 -30.70
N ALA A 72 -10.59 -2.86 -30.81
CA ALA A 72 -9.57 -2.74 -29.76
C ALA A 72 -9.81 -1.57 -28.78
N THR A 73 -10.71 -0.65 -29.11
CA THR A 73 -11.05 0.52 -28.30
C THR A 73 -11.41 0.17 -26.84
N PRO A 74 -12.22 -0.87 -26.55
CA PRO A 74 -12.52 -1.22 -25.15
C PRO A 74 -11.28 -1.66 -24.35
N ILE A 75 -10.27 -2.22 -25.02
CA ILE A 75 -9.01 -2.62 -24.36
C ILE A 75 -8.17 -1.38 -24.06
N ALA A 76 -8.09 -0.43 -25.02
CA ALA A 76 -7.41 0.85 -24.82
C ALA A 76 -8.01 1.64 -23.64
N GLU A 77 -9.33 1.73 -23.56
CA GLU A 77 -10.03 2.37 -22.44
C GLU A 77 -9.69 1.71 -21.11
N LYS A 78 -9.67 0.38 -21.05
CA LYS A 78 -9.32 -0.34 -19.82
C LYS A 78 -7.86 -0.14 -19.41
N LEU A 79 -6.93 -0.07 -20.35
CA LEU A 79 -5.54 0.26 -20.06
C LEU A 79 -5.37 1.69 -19.56
N ALA A 80 -6.13 2.64 -20.11
CA ALA A 80 -6.16 4.01 -19.59
C ALA A 80 -6.74 4.07 -18.17
N ASP A 81 -7.82 3.35 -17.88
CA ASP A 81 -8.37 3.23 -16.53
C ASP A 81 -7.32 2.68 -15.53
N LEU A 82 -6.58 1.63 -15.96
CA LEU A 82 -5.53 1.01 -15.12
C LEU A 82 -4.41 1.98 -14.78
N SER A 83 -3.99 2.85 -15.71
CA SER A 83 -3.00 3.88 -15.42
C SER A 83 -3.46 4.82 -14.29
N GLY A 84 -4.76 5.16 -14.25
CA GLY A 84 -5.37 5.92 -13.16
C GLY A 84 -5.31 5.18 -11.82
N TYR A 85 -5.54 3.88 -11.80
CA TYR A 85 -5.42 3.07 -10.58
C TYR A 85 -3.98 2.94 -10.09
N PHE A 86 -3.00 2.83 -10.99
CA PHE A 86 -1.58 2.87 -10.62
C PHE A 86 -1.18 4.20 -9.98
N LEU A 87 -1.75 5.33 -10.39
CA LEU A 87 -1.55 6.61 -9.72
C LEU A 87 -2.09 6.61 -8.28
N ILE A 88 -3.20 5.92 -8.02
CA ILE A 88 -3.71 5.76 -6.64
C ILE A 88 -2.74 4.93 -5.80
N VAL A 89 -2.19 3.85 -6.36
CA VAL A 89 -1.15 3.04 -5.70
C VAL A 89 0.09 3.90 -5.41
N LEU A 90 0.51 4.73 -6.35
CA LEU A 90 1.62 5.67 -6.18
C LEU A 90 1.38 6.63 -5.00
N CYS A 91 0.18 7.20 -4.89
CA CYS A 91 -0.20 8.04 -3.75
C CYS A 91 -0.13 7.27 -2.42
N ALA A 92 -0.53 6.00 -2.41
CA ALA A 92 -0.45 5.15 -1.23
C ALA A 92 1.01 4.89 -0.80
N ILE A 93 1.93 4.67 -1.76
CA ILE A 93 3.37 4.50 -1.49
C ILE A 93 3.96 5.78 -0.89
N PHE A 94 3.62 6.95 -1.43
CA PHE A 94 4.05 8.23 -0.84
C PHE A 94 3.54 8.39 0.59
N LEU A 95 2.27 8.08 0.84
CA LEU A 95 1.69 8.12 2.18
C LEU A 95 2.43 7.18 3.13
N GLU A 96 2.75 5.96 2.71
CA GLU A 96 3.50 4.98 3.47
C GLU A 96 4.91 5.49 3.84
N LYS A 97 5.60 6.11 2.87
CA LYS A 97 6.92 6.74 3.05
C LYS A 97 6.89 7.86 4.10
N TYR A 98 5.87 8.72 4.06
CA TYR A 98 5.71 9.79 5.06
C TYR A 98 5.32 9.23 6.44
N LEU A 99 4.44 8.25 6.49
CA LEU A 99 4.04 7.61 7.74
C LEU A 99 5.21 6.94 8.44
N LEU A 100 6.14 6.32 7.71
CA LEU A 100 7.33 5.69 8.27
C LEU A 100 8.14 6.67 9.16
N THR A 101 8.36 7.88 8.67
CA THR A 101 9.14 8.91 9.36
C THR A 101 8.36 9.56 10.50
N ILE A 102 7.12 9.96 10.24
CA ILE A 102 6.27 10.66 11.22
C ILE A 102 5.95 9.72 12.40
N THR A 103 5.66 8.46 12.14
CA THR A 103 5.25 7.50 13.16
C THR A 103 6.40 7.20 14.11
N SER A 104 7.61 7.05 13.60
CA SER A 104 8.81 6.88 14.42
C SER A 104 9.06 8.10 15.30
N TYR A 105 8.95 9.31 14.76
CA TYR A 105 9.08 10.55 15.53
C TYR A 105 8.06 10.63 16.66
N VAL A 106 6.78 10.45 16.36
CA VAL A 106 5.68 10.53 17.34
C VAL A 106 5.85 9.48 18.44
N SER A 107 6.22 8.24 18.08
CA SER A 107 6.37 7.16 19.03
C SER A 107 7.50 7.42 20.03
N PHE A 108 8.69 7.75 19.55
CA PHE A 108 9.87 7.88 20.42
C PHE A 108 10.01 9.26 21.07
N THR A 109 9.50 10.33 20.45
CA THR A 109 9.64 11.69 20.99
C THR A 109 8.46 12.12 21.83
N ILE A 110 7.26 11.57 21.60
CA ILE A 110 6.05 11.99 22.30
C ILE A 110 5.46 10.86 23.14
N LEU A 111 5.14 9.71 22.55
CA LEU A 111 4.37 8.66 23.22
C LEU A 111 5.16 7.96 24.34
N ILE A 112 6.40 7.57 24.08
CA ILE A 112 7.23 6.90 25.12
C ILE A 112 7.56 7.83 26.29
N PRO A 113 8.00 9.09 26.09
CA PRO A 113 8.17 10.03 27.21
C PRO A 113 6.89 10.31 27.97
N ALA A 114 5.74 10.43 27.30
CA ALA A 114 4.44 10.57 27.94
C ALA A 114 4.09 9.34 28.81
N ALA A 115 4.35 8.13 28.30
CA ALA A 115 4.19 6.90 29.07
C ALA A 115 5.09 6.87 30.32
N CYS A 116 6.36 7.29 30.19
CA CYS A 116 7.28 7.41 31.32
C CYS A 116 6.80 8.44 32.34
N ALA A 117 6.32 9.60 31.89
CA ALA A 117 5.77 10.64 32.79
C ALA A 117 4.54 10.14 33.56
N LEU A 118 3.62 9.43 32.90
CA LEU A 118 2.49 8.77 33.55
C LEU A 118 2.94 7.69 34.55
N GLY A 119 3.98 6.92 34.21
CA GLY A 119 4.59 5.94 35.11
C GLY A 119 5.17 6.59 36.36
N ILE A 120 5.86 7.73 36.22
CA ILE A 120 6.37 8.51 37.35
C ILE A 120 5.22 9.03 38.20
N ALA A 121 4.17 9.61 37.60
CA ALA A 121 3.00 10.08 38.32
C ALA A 121 2.31 8.94 39.12
N ALA A 122 2.27 7.72 38.52
CA ALA A 122 1.74 6.54 39.20
C ALA A 122 2.56 6.14 40.47
N LEU A 123 3.87 6.36 40.46
CA LEU A 123 4.72 6.05 41.63
C LEU A 123 4.45 6.98 42.82
N PHE A 124 4.09 8.24 42.56
CA PHE A 124 3.87 9.26 43.60
C PHE A 124 2.40 9.38 44.04
N SER A 125 1.44 8.95 43.25
CA SER A 125 0.00 9.03 43.51
C SER A 125 -0.57 7.70 43.99
N GLU A 126 -0.75 7.51 45.31
CA GLU A 126 -1.28 6.25 45.85
C GLU A 126 -2.74 5.97 45.41
N LYS A 127 -3.56 7.01 45.29
CA LYS A 127 -4.97 6.88 44.91
C LYS A 127 -5.17 6.48 43.46
N LEU A 128 -4.28 6.93 42.57
CA LEU A 128 -4.39 6.73 41.11
C LEU A 128 -3.35 5.75 40.57
N ARG A 129 -2.54 5.15 41.42
CA ARG A 129 -1.40 4.29 41.07
C ARG A 129 -1.78 3.19 40.09
N ALA A 130 -2.88 2.47 40.35
CA ALA A 130 -3.31 1.38 39.51
C ALA A 130 -3.79 1.87 38.13
N ALA A 131 -4.56 2.96 38.09
CA ALA A 131 -5.08 3.53 36.85
C ALA A 131 -3.97 4.15 35.98
N LEU A 132 -3.13 4.99 36.57
CA LEU A 132 -2.02 5.64 35.86
C LEU A 132 -0.96 4.64 35.43
N GLY A 133 -0.64 3.63 36.24
CA GLY A 133 0.30 2.57 35.88
C GLY A 133 -0.22 1.72 34.72
N LYS A 134 -1.51 1.39 34.73
CA LYS A 134 -2.18 0.68 33.63
C LYS A 134 -2.15 1.53 32.36
N LEU A 135 -2.48 2.81 32.44
CA LEU A 135 -2.47 3.73 31.30
C LEU A 135 -1.05 3.92 30.74
N ALA A 136 -0.03 4.09 31.60
CA ALA A 136 1.36 4.22 31.20
C ALA A 136 1.85 2.98 30.43
N TRP A 137 1.54 1.78 30.92
CA TRP A 137 1.87 0.53 30.26
C TRP A 137 1.19 0.40 28.90
N HIS A 138 -0.08 0.77 28.81
CA HIS A 138 -0.85 0.75 27.58
C HIS A 138 -0.28 1.72 26.54
N LEU A 139 0.06 2.94 26.97
CA LEU A 139 0.62 3.95 26.09
C LEU A 139 2.00 3.52 25.57
N LEU A 140 2.80 2.86 26.40
CA LEU A 140 4.10 2.31 26.01
C LEU A 140 3.94 1.21 24.96
N LEU A 141 3.02 0.26 25.18
CA LEU A 141 2.75 -0.81 24.22
C LEU A 141 2.21 -0.26 22.89
N PHE A 142 1.33 0.74 22.96
CA PHE A 142 0.80 1.40 21.77
C PHE A 142 1.90 2.11 20.98
N ALA A 143 2.79 2.82 21.65
CA ALA A 143 3.94 3.47 21.02
C ALA A 143 4.86 2.46 20.31
N LEU A 144 5.17 1.34 20.96
CA LEU A 144 5.97 0.28 20.37
C LEU A 144 5.26 -0.39 19.19
N ALA A 145 3.97 -0.68 19.35
CA ALA A 145 3.17 -1.28 18.28
C ALA A 145 3.18 -0.42 17.00
N ILE A 146 2.93 0.88 17.15
CA ILE A 146 2.95 1.81 16.01
C ILE A 146 4.36 1.91 15.41
N ALA A 147 5.42 2.02 16.25
CA ALA A 147 6.78 2.15 15.78
C ALA A 147 7.24 0.95 14.91
N PHE A 148 6.74 -0.25 15.21
CA PHE A 148 7.10 -1.47 14.47
C PHE A 148 6.12 -1.83 13.37
N ALA A 149 4.87 -1.32 13.39
CA ALA A 149 3.83 -1.68 12.43
C ALA A 149 4.24 -1.37 10.98
N ILE A 150 4.73 -0.15 10.73
CA ILE A 150 5.03 0.29 9.38
C ILE A 150 6.27 -0.40 8.80
N PRO A 151 7.42 -0.49 9.51
CA PRO A 151 8.56 -1.26 9.02
C PRO A 151 8.24 -2.74 8.76
N ALA A 152 7.39 -3.35 9.61
CA ALA A 152 6.94 -4.71 9.41
C ALA A 152 6.05 -4.83 8.15
N GLY A 153 5.15 -3.87 7.93
CA GLY A 153 4.32 -3.80 6.73
C GLY A 153 5.15 -3.71 5.46
N VAL A 154 6.11 -2.79 5.40
CA VAL A 154 7.04 -2.64 4.26
C VAL A 154 7.82 -3.93 4.01
N LYS A 155 8.30 -4.59 5.07
CA LYS A 155 9.05 -5.84 4.91
C LYS A 155 8.20 -6.98 4.35
N VAL A 156 6.97 -7.14 4.83
CA VAL A 156 6.02 -8.14 4.31
C VAL A 156 5.66 -7.82 2.86
N SER A 157 5.41 -6.56 2.54
CA SER A 157 5.14 -6.08 1.19
C SER A 157 6.28 -6.42 0.22
N SER A 158 7.53 -6.08 0.58
CA SER A 158 8.68 -6.36 -0.27
C SER A 158 8.89 -7.86 -0.53
N MET A 159 8.63 -8.73 0.45
CA MET A 159 8.73 -10.18 0.25
C MET A 159 7.73 -10.71 -0.78
N ILE A 160 6.55 -10.13 -0.85
CA ILE A 160 5.53 -10.50 -1.86
C ILE A 160 5.93 -9.96 -3.22
N GLU A 161 6.35 -8.71 -3.30
CA GLU A 161 6.81 -8.08 -4.54
C GLU A 161 7.98 -8.80 -5.18
N ASP A 162 8.97 -9.23 -4.39
CA ASP A 162 10.10 -10.02 -4.86
C ASP A 162 9.64 -11.31 -5.55
N THR A 163 8.52 -11.91 -5.10
CA THR A 163 7.94 -13.10 -5.71
C THR A 163 7.33 -12.83 -7.08
N TYR A 164 6.77 -11.66 -7.29
CA TYR A 164 6.08 -11.28 -8.53
C TYR A 164 6.92 -10.38 -9.43
N ARG A 165 8.13 -10.01 -9.03
CA ARG A 165 9.01 -9.09 -9.76
C ARG A 165 9.19 -9.50 -11.23
N ALA A 166 9.55 -10.74 -11.49
CA ALA A 166 9.76 -11.23 -12.84
C ALA A 166 8.50 -11.13 -13.72
N SER A 167 7.31 -11.39 -13.16
CA SER A 167 6.03 -11.24 -13.88
C SER A 167 5.71 -9.78 -14.19
N ILE A 168 6.05 -8.87 -13.29
CA ILE A 168 5.83 -7.43 -13.46
C ILE A 168 6.77 -6.87 -14.53
N GLU A 169 8.07 -7.21 -14.46
CA GLU A 169 9.08 -6.80 -15.46
C GLU A 169 8.71 -7.34 -16.85
N GLU A 170 8.27 -8.59 -16.95
CA GLU A 170 7.77 -9.17 -18.19
C GLU A 170 6.53 -8.43 -18.72
N THR A 171 5.64 -7.97 -17.83
CA THR A 171 4.45 -7.19 -18.20
C THR A 171 4.84 -5.85 -18.82
N ILE A 172 5.80 -5.14 -18.23
CA ILE A 172 6.31 -3.86 -18.72
C ILE A 172 6.98 -4.07 -20.09
N ALA A 173 7.90 -5.04 -20.20
CA ALA A 173 8.61 -5.32 -21.45
C ALA A 173 7.67 -5.70 -22.58
N ASN A 174 6.67 -6.55 -22.32
CA ASN A 174 5.67 -6.93 -23.32
C ASN A 174 4.79 -5.75 -23.76
N ALA A 175 4.47 -4.83 -22.86
CA ALA A 175 3.70 -3.64 -23.18
C ALA A 175 4.51 -2.65 -24.03
N GLU A 176 5.78 -2.46 -23.71
CA GLU A 176 6.70 -1.63 -24.49
C GLU A 176 6.88 -2.20 -25.90
N GLN A 177 7.16 -3.50 -26.02
CA GLN A 177 7.28 -4.16 -27.30
C GLN A 177 5.99 -4.06 -28.11
N THR A 178 4.83 -4.30 -27.51
CA THR A 178 3.53 -4.16 -28.18
C THR A 178 3.29 -2.73 -28.68
N THR A 179 3.70 -1.73 -27.87
CA THR A 179 3.59 -0.32 -28.23
C THR A 179 4.48 0.03 -29.42
N GLU A 180 5.73 -0.42 -29.42
CA GLU A 180 6.68 -0.22 -30.53
C GLU A 180 6.21 -0.91 -31.81
N ASP A 181 5.72 -2.15 -31.72
CA ASP A 181 5.19 -2.90 -32.86
C ASP A 181 4.00 -2.20 -33.49
N ILE A 182 3.08 -1.65 -32.68
CA ILE A 182 1.92 -0.90 -33.18
C ILE A 182 2.35 0.42 -33.83
N GLN A 183 3.26 1.17 -33.20
CA GLN A 183 3.74 2.44 -33.73
C GLN A 183 4.49 2.24 -35.05
N SER A 184 5.36 1.24 -35.15
CA SER A 184 6.10 0.91 -36.35
C SER A 184 5.16 0.51 -37.49
N ALA A 185 4.14 -0.30 -37.19
CA ALA A 185 3.12 -0.71 -38.18
C ALA A 185 2.29 0.48 -38.68
N THR A 186 2.06 1.50 -37.85
CA THR A 186 1.23 2.67 -38.19
C THR A 186 2.04 3.76 -38.88
N SER A 187 3.34 3.90 -38.56
CA SER A 187 4.25 4.94 -39.13
C SER A 187 4.75 4.58 -40.53
N GLY A 188 4.54 3.36 -41.04
CA GLY A 188 5.03 2.92 -42.33
C GLY A 188 6.55 2.69 -42.39
N GLU A 189 7.27 2.72 -41.30
CA GLU A 189 8.69 2.37 -41.18
C GLU A 189 8.82 0.85 -41.08
N THR A 190 8.79 0.19 -42.23
CA THR A 190 9.18 -1.22 -42.34
C THR A 190 10.69 -1.32 -42.36
N ASP A 191 11.30 -1.54 -41.23
CA ASP A 191 12.66 -2.09 -41.17
C ASP A 191 12.59 -3.57 -41.57
N GLU A 192 13.31 -3.95 -42.65
CA GLU A 192 13.28 -5.29 -43.30
C GLU A 192 14.02 -6.36 -42.43
N GLY A 193 13.96 -6.29 -41.12
CA GLY A 193 14.63 -7.22 -40.24
C GLY A 193 13.72 -7.83 -39.16
N GLU A 194 13.36 -9.10 -39.37
CA GLU A 194 12.59 -9.96 -38.44
C GLU A 194 11.11 -9.63 -38.24
N LYS A 195 10.29 -10.17 -39.12
CA LYS A 195 8.83 -10.31 -38.96
C LYS A 195 8.50 -11.35 -37.88
N SER A 196 8.69 -11.01 -36.65
CA SER A 196 8.24 -11.84 -35.52
C SER A 196 7.36 -11.00 -34.61
N GLY A 197 6.13 -11.39 -34.40
CA GLY A 197 5.20 -10.76 -33.50
C GLY A 197 4.02 -10.03 -34.12
N LEU A 198 3.51 -9.01 -33.43
CA LEU A 198 2.30 -8.24 -33.80
C LEU A 198 2.41 -7.54 -35.16
N SER A 199 3.60 -7.07 -35.56
CA SER A 199 3.84 -6.43 -36.87
C SER A 199 3.45 -7.35 -38.06
N GLY A 200 3.76 -8.65 -37.96
CA GLY A 200 3.33 -9.66 -38.92
C GLY A 200 1.82 -9.91 -38.94
N LEU A 201 1.15 -9.70 -37.83
CA LEU A 201 -0.30 -9.82 -37.72
C LEU A 201 -1.01 -8.59 -38.32
N PHE A 202 -0.48 -7.38 -38.08
CA PHE A 202 -1.07 -6.14 -38.61
C PHE A 202 -0.96 -6.02 -40.13
N SER A 203 0.11 -6.50 -40.76
CA SER A 203 0.20 -6.54 -42.20
C SER A 203 -0.89 -7.44 -42.82
N LYS A 204 -1.30 -8.51 -42.12
CA LYS A 204 -2.40 -9.38 -42.51
C LYS A 204 -3.78 -8.80 -42.24
N VAL A 205 -3.94 -7.96 -41.25
CA VAL A 205 -5.20 -7.24 -40.94
C VAL A 205 -5.53 -6.23 -42.02
N THR A 206 -4.52 -5.54 -42.58
CA THR A 206 -4.71 -4.60 -43.68
C THR A 206 -5.13 -5.30 -44.98
N GLU A 207 -4.83 -6.61 -45.12
CA GLU A 207 -5.24 -7.44 -46.28
C GLU A 207 -6.63 -8.11 -46.15
N GLY A 208 -7.40 -7.79 -45.06
CA GLY A 208 -8.82 -8.19 -44.97
C GLY A 208 -9.08 -9.60 -44.44
N ILE A 209 -8.15 -10.23 -43.73
CA ILE A 209 -8.33 -11.57 -43.15
C ILE A 209 -8.87 -11.46 -41.74
N SER A 210 -10.15 -11.74 -41.54
CA SER A 210 -10.85 -11.69 -40.24
C SER A 210 -10.22 -12.55 -39.13
N GLY A 211 -9.41 -13.56 -39.45
CA GLY A 211 -8.70 -14.38 -38.46
C GLY A 211 -7.57 -13.64 -37.75
N ALA A 212 -6.80 -12.80 -38.45
CA ALA A 212 -5.66 -12.09 -37.90
C ALA A 212 -6.08 -10.98 -36.92
N VAL A 213 -7.27 -10.40 -37.09
CA VAL A 213 -7.84 -9.42 -36.12
C VAL A 213 -8.15 -10.10 -34.78
N ASN A 214 -8.71 -11.30 -34.83
CA ASN A 214 -9.02 -12.05 -33.61
C ASN A 214 -7.75 -12.43 -32.83
N ASP A 215 -6.69 -12.84 -33.51
CA ASP A 215 -5.40 -13.19 -32.87
C ASP A 215 -4.74 -11.95 -32.24
N ALA A 216 -4.79 -10.80 -32.89
CA ALA A 216 -4.30 -9.53 -32.36
C ALA A 216 -5.09 -9.11 -31.09
N VAL A 217 -6.42 -9.20 -31.15
CA VAL A 217 -7.28 -8.89 -29.99
C VAL A 217 -7.02 -9.84 -28.83
N GLU A 218 -6.75 -11.12 -29.07
CA GLU A 218 -6.39 -12.07 -27.99
C GLU A 218 -5.04 -11.73 -27.35
N GLN A 219 -4.05 -11.30 -28.11
CA GLN A 219 -2.76 -10.83 -27.55
C GLN A 219 -2.95 -9.57 -26.71
N LEU A 220 -3.74 -8.59 -27.18
CA LEU A 220 -4.06 -7.38 -26.42
C LEU A 220 -4.82 -7.70 -25.11
N LYS A 221 -5.72 -8.67 -25.13
CA LYS A 221 -6.38 -9.15 -23.91
C LYS A 221 -5.39 -9.78 -22.94
N THR A 222 -4.39 -10.50 -23.43
CA THR A 222 -3.34 -11.09 -22.60
C THR A 222 -2.51 -10.01 -21.92
N VAL A 223 -2.11 -8.97 -22.64
CA VAL A 223 -1.41 -7.80 -22.09
C VAL A 223 -2.27 -7.12 -21.02
N LEU A 224 -3.55 -6.86 -21.32
CA LEU A 224 -4.48 -6.28 -20.34
C LEU A 224 -4.59 -7.13 -19.08
N ASN A 225 -4.72 -8.45 -19.20
CA ASN A 225 -4.81 -9.33 -18.04
C ASN A 225 -3.55 -9.30 -17.18
N ARG A 226 -2.35 -9.21 -17.78
CA ARG A 226 -1.09 -9.07 -17.07
C ARG A 226 -1.01 -7.74 -16.31
N PHE A 227 -1.48 -6.64 -16.88
CA PHE A 227 -1.60 -5.36 -16.17
C PHE A 227 -2.58 -5.43 -14.98
N ILE A 228 -3.70 -6.13 -15.15
CA ILE A 228 -4.66 -6.34 -14.04
C ILE A 228 -4.01 -7.14 -12.91
N GLU A 229 -3.23 -8.17 -13.24
CA GLU A 229 -2.48 -8.97 -12.26
C GLU A 229 -1.43 -8.10 -11.54
N ALA A 230 -0.63 -7.33 -12.29
CA ALA A 230 0.35 -6.40 -11.72
C ALA A 230 -0.32 -5.36 -10.80
N LEU A 231 -1.45 -4.78 -11.24
CA LEU A 231 -2.23 -3.86 -10.41
C LEU A 231 -2.72 -4.52 -9.12
N ALA A 232 -3.23 -5.75 -9.21
CA ALA A 232 -3.72 -6.48 -8.03
C ALA A 232 -2.59 -6.70 -7.01
N VAL A 233 -1.40 -7.10 -7.45
CA VAL A 233 -0.22 -7.27 -6.60
C VAL A 233 0.15 -5.93 -5.96
N MET A 234 0.28 -4.87 -6.74
CA MET A 234 0.67 -3.54 -6.26
C MET A 234 -0.36 -2.94 -5.30
N LEU A 235 -1.65 -3.14 -5.55
CA LEU A 235 -2.72 -2.67 -4.67
C LEU A 235 -2.74 -3.44 -3.34
N VAL A 236 -2.54 -4.76 -3.38
CA VAL A 236 -2.46 -5.58 -2.17
C VAL A 236 -1.24 -5.17 -1.35
N THR A 237 -0.08 -5.04 -1.95
CA THR A 237 1.17 -4.74 -1.25
C THR A 237 1.24 -3.29 -0.75
N SER A 238 0.64 -2.32 -1.46
CA SER A 238 0.71 -0.90 -1.09
C SER A 238 -0.46 -0.42 -0.23
N CYS A 239 -1.62 -1.07 -0.31
CA CYS A 239 -2.81 -0.63 0.40
C CYS A 239 -3.29 -1.67 1.42
N LEU A 240 -3.49 -2.93 1.00
CA LEU A 240 -4.10 -3.95 1.86
C LEU A 240 -3.17 -4.38 2.98
N ILE A 241 -1.90 -4.69 2.69
CA ILE A 241 -0.95 -5.17 3.69
C ILE A 241 -0.69 -4.14 4.78
N PRO A 242 -0.36 -2.86 4.50
CA PRO A 242 -0.21 -1.85 5.54
C PRO A 242 -1.43 -1.71 6.44
N ILE A 243 -2.65 -1.75 5.85
CA ILE A 243 -3.90 -1.69 6.60
C ILE A 243 -4.06 -2.92 7.50
N LEU A 244 -3.82 -4.13 6.99
CA LEU A 244 -3.89 -5.37 7.77
C LEU A 244 -2.87 -5.38 8.91
N VAL A 245 -1.66 -4.91 8.67
CA VAL A 245 -0.62 -4.80 9.70
C VAL A 245 -1.06 -3.82 10.78
N LEU A 246 -1.57 -2.64 10.44
CA LEU A 246 -2.12 -1.69 11.41
C LEU A 246 -3.28 -2.26 12.21
N LEU A 247 -4.23 -2.95 11.55
CA LEU A 247 -5.35 -3.62 12.21
C LEU A 247 -4.88 -4.73 13.15
N PHE A 248 -3.89 -5.52 12.73
CA PHE A 248 -3.29 -6.55 13.56
C PHE A 248 -2.66 -5.97 14.82
N PHE A 249 -1.87 -4.90 14.70
CA PHE A 249 -1.29 -4.22 15.85
C PHE A 249 -2.36 -3.56 16.73
N ALA A 250 -3.38 -2.95 16.17
CA ALA A 250 -4.51 -2.40 16.91
C ALA A 250 -5.28 -3.49 17.66
N TRP A 251 -5.47 -4.66 17.05
CA TRP A 251 -6.07 -5.82 17.69
C TRP A 251 -5.20 -6.36 18.82
N LEU A 252 -3.88 -6.46 18.60
CA LEU A 252 -2.93 -6.91 19.61
C LEU A 252 -2.91 -5.96 20.83
N VAL A 253 -2.90 -4.66 20.57
CA VAL A 253 -3.04 -3.63 21.62
C VAL A 253 -4.36 -3.79 22.36
N LYS A 254 -5.49 -3.98 21.67
CA LYS A 254 -6.80 -4.25 22.27
C LYS A 254 -6.77 -5.48 23.16
N LEU A 255 -6.18 -6.58 22.71
CA LEU A 255 -6.07 -7.82 23.47
C LEU A 255 -5.28 -7.61 24.78
N MET A 256 -4.15 -6.88 24.69
CA MET A 256 -3.32 -6.57 25.85
C MET A 256 -3.97 -5.57 26.81
N LEU A 257 -4.81 -4.66 26.30
CA LEU A 257 -5.51 -3.63 27.08
C LEU A 257 -6.72 -4.16 27.81
N GLY A 258 -7.30 -5.29 27.40
CA GLY A 258 -8.59 -5.75 27.89
C GLY A 258 -9.72 -4.72 27.71
N ILE A 259 -9.61 -3.82 26.72
CA ILE A 259 -10.64 -2.84 26.39
C ILE A 259 -11.63 -3.51 25.46
N GLU A 260 -12.87 -3.64 25.90
CA GLU A 260 -13.99 -3.95 25.02
C GLU A 260 -14.30 -2.73 24.16
N LEU A 261 -13.74 -2.68 22.94
CA LEU A 261 -14.17 -1.69 21.96
C LEU A 261 -15.62 -2.01 21.58
N PRO A 262 -16.53 -1.03 21.53
CA PRO A 262 -17.88 -1.26 21.05
C PRO A 262 -17.80 -1.83 19.63
N PRO A 263 -18.62 -2.86 19.31
CA PRO A 263 -18.60 -3.47 17.99
C PRO A 263 -18.85 -2.40 16.93
N LEU A 264 -18.00 -2.32 15.92
CA LEU A 264 -18.24 -1.53 14.72
C LEU A 264 -19.54 -2.08 14.08
N ARG A 265 -20.68 -1.50 14.43
CA ARG A 265 -21.93 -1.76 13.71
C ARG A 265 -21.81 -1.07 12.35
N VAL A 266 -21.32 -1.80 11.38
CA VAL A 266 -21.54 -1.45 9.97
C VAL A 266 -23.05 -1.54 9.77
N LYS A 267 -23.72 -0.39 9.76
CA LYS A 267 -25.13 -0.28 9.43
C LYS A 267 -25.24 -0.54 7.93
N LEU A 268 -25.30 -1.83 7.53
CA LEU A 268 -25.78 -2.16 6.20
C LEU A 268 -27.21 -1.65 6.15
N GLY A 269 -27.45 -0.69 5.27
CA GLY A 269 -28.74 -0.06 5.10
C GLY A 269 -29.78 -1.13 4.77
N ASP A 270 -30.69 -1.38 5.71
CA ASP A 270 -31.94 -2.09 5.42
C ASP A 270 -32.71 -1.29 4.35
N GLY A 271 -32.62 -1.78 3.13
CA GLY A 271 -33.52 -1.37 2.07
C GLY A 271 -34.94 -1.72 2.47
N LYS A 272 -35.68 -0.73 2.99
CA LYS A 272 -37.12 -0.86 3.17
C LYS A 272 -37.75 -1.15 1.82
N ALA A 273 -38.09 -2.40 1.60
CA ALA A 273 -39.05 -2.81 0.59
C ALA A 273 -40.40 -2.17 0.95
N HIS A 274 -40.77 -1.14 0.25
CA HIS A 274 -42.13 -0.59 0.26
C HIS A 274 -43.04 -1.61 -0.42
N SER A 275 -43.68 -2.48 0.35
CA SER A 275 -44.82 -3.24 -0.15
C SER A 275 -46.02 -2.30 -0.21
N ALA A 276 -46.31 -1.81 -1.41
CA ALA A 276 -47.59 -1.20 -1.72
C ALA A 276 -48.64 -2.30 -1.90
N SER A 277 -49.36 -2.62 -0.81
CA SER A 277 -50.62 -3.34 -0.88
C SER A 277 -51.72 -2.31 -0.61
N GLY A 278 -52.40 -1.92 -1.66
CA GLY A 278 -53.60 -1.07 -1.61
C GLY A 278 -54.47 -1.36 -2.81
N ALA A 279 -55.24 -2.45 -2.77
CA ALA A 279 -56.35 -2.62 -3.68
C ALA A 279 -57.66 -2.20 -2.98
N PRO A 280 -58.49 -1.30 -3.52
CA PRO A 280 -59.82 -1.05 -3.04
C PRO A 280 -60.79 -2.13 -3.59
N ARG A 281 -61.55 -2.73 -2.69
CA ARG A 281 -62.75 -3.51 -3.05
C ARG A 281 -63.88 -2.52 -3.41
N ILE A 282 -64.53 -2.75 -4.56
CA ILE A 282 -65.96 -2.58 -4.81
C ILE A 282 -66.38 -3.83 -5.59
#